data_5868bff8c9848aef8619569044560def
#
_entry.id   5868bff8c9848aef8619569044560def
#
_cell.length_a   1.000
_cell.length_b   1.000
_cell.length_c   1.000
_cell.angle_alpha   90.00
_cell.angle_beta   90.00
_cell.angle_gamma   90.00
#
_symmetry.space_group_name_H-M   'P 1'
#
loop_
_entity.id
_entity.type
_entity.pdbx_description
1 polymer ?
#
loop_
_entity_poly.entity_id
_entity_poly.type
_entity_poly.pdbx_seq_one_letter_code
_entity_poly.pdbx_strand_id
1 'polypeptide(L)'
;MKRNTILVATMAVATLGTTTQSCLALATSSVGLAVLKQILLGGITKGLNIFSDKDSFMANQLIDAALPQQLRDLNSTLQKLGLNSLVQKEKQYIAQAAAFTVDVSRPILVNAVNSLTAEDAARIVHGGSGTATQILKGKTSQQLMAAIAPKVDAKLNEFGLVSSLNSALQGSNILGNILGGQDSTNSLTGGISRFASQQMVNGLFNIIESHEQQNATTIMNSLNGTK
;
A
#
# COMPACT_ATOMS: atom_id res chain seq x y z
N MET A 1 -59.59 65.08 0.43
CA MET A 1 -59.17 63.76 0.01
C MET A 1 -57.66 63.68 0.19
N LYS A 2 -57.20 63.00 1.23
CA LYS A 2 -55.78 62.86 1.57
C LYS A 2 -55.36 61.43 1.31
N ARG A 3 -54.42 61.24 0.38
CA ARG A 3 -53.84 59.92 0.08
C ARG A 3 -52.57 59.74 0.89
N ASN A 4 -52.61 58.78 1.83
CA ASN A 4 -51.42 58.41 2.60
C ASN A 4 -50.62 57.40 1.78
N THR A 5 -49.39 57.75 1.51
CA THR A 5 -48.39 56.84 0.90
C THR A 5 -47.63 56.17 1.99
N ILE A 6 -47.77 54.84 2.10
CA ILE A 6 -47.00 54.02 3.05
C ILE A 6 -45.68 53.65 2.36
N LEU A 7 -44.55 54.10 2.89
CA LEU A 7 -43.21 53.66 2.52
C LEU A 7 -42.90 52.30 3.20
N VAL A 8 -42.81 51.26 2.42
CA VAL A 8 -42.33 49.97 2.87
C VAL A 8 -40.80 49.98 2.76
N ALA A 9 -40.14 50.00 3.90
CA ALA A 9 -38.70 49.83 3.99
C ALA A 9 -38.37 48.30 3.87
N THR A 10 -37.83 47.88 2.76
CA THR A 10 -37.25 46.53 2.61
C THR A 10 -35.88 46.48 3.26
N MET A 11 -35.79 45.84 4.42
CA MET A 11 -34.51 45.42 5.01
C MET A 11 -33.91 44.32 4.17
N ALA A 12 -32.78 44.60 3.52
CA ALA A 12 -31.91 43.62 2.93
C ALA A 12 -31.18 42.88 4.02
N VAL A 13 -31.53 41.61 4.25
CA VAL A 13 -30.77 40.68 5.08
C VAL A 13 -29.53 40.26 4.25
N ALA A 14 -28.39 40.87 4.55
CA ALA A 14 -27.11 40.39 4.06
C ALA A 14 -26.79 39.07 4.77
N THR A 15 -27.00 37.94 4.10
CA THR A 15 -26.55 36.61 4.54
C THR A 15 -25.03 36.56 4.45
N LEU A 16 -24.38 36.64 5.60
CA LEU A 16 -22.97 36.27 5.79
C LEU A 16 -22.85 34.75 5.64
N GLY A 17 -22.70 34.30 4.40
CA GLY A 17 -22.45 32.91 4.07
C GLY A 17 -21.16 32.77 3.29
N THR A 18 -20.00 32.97 3.92
CA THR A 18 -18.71 32.73 3.25
C THR A 18 -17.61 32.42 4.23
N THR A 19 -17.61 31.23 4.86
CA THR A 19 -16.43 30.77 5.58
C THR A 19 -16.03 29.34 5.28
N THR A 20 -16.72 28.63 4.39
CA THR A 20 -16.37 27.24 4.02
C THR A 20 -15.49 27.13 2.76
N GLN A 21 -15.32 28.18 2.00
CA GLN A 21 -14.49 28.15 0.77
C GLN A 21 -12.99 28.29 1.03
N SER A 22 -12.56 28.83 2.16
CA SER A 22 -11.15 29.08 2.44
C SER A 22 -10.33 27.78 2.67
N CYS A 23 -10.93 26.77 3.30
CA CYS A 23 -10.22 25.49 3.55
C CYS A 23 -10.04 24.67 2.27
N LEU A 24 -11.01 24.70 1.36
CA LEU A 24 -10.91 23.98 0.09
C LEU A 24 -9.87 24.61 -0.85
N ALA A 25 -9.79 25.94 -0.86
CA ALA A 25 -8.84 26.68 -1.71
C ALA A 25 -7.37 26.47 -1.28
N LEU A 26 -7.10 26.19 0.00
CA LEU A 26 -5.76 25.91 0.52
C LEU A 26 -5.36 24.45 0.35
N ALA A 27 -6.28 23.50 0.48
CA ALA A 27 -6.06 22.09 0.15
C ALA A 27 -5.69 21.90 -1.32
N THR A 28 -6.10 22.84 -2.19
CA THR A 28 -5.70 22.87 -3.61
C THR A 28 -4.44 23.71 -3.86
N SER A 29 -3.79 24.25 -2.82
CA SER A 29 -2.57 25.03 -2.98
C SER A 29 -1.44 24.14 -3.50
N SER A 30 -0.67 24.66 -4.44
CA SER A 30 0.51 23.97 -4.98
C SER A 30 1.52 23.59 -3.90
N VAL A 31 1.59 24.36 -2.82
CA VAL A 31 2.48 24.11 -1.67
C VAL A 31 2.01 22.91 -0.85
N GLY A 32 0.72 22.86 -0.49
CA GLY A 32 0.17 21.71 0.27
C GLY A 32 0.30 20.39 -0.47
N LEU A 33 0.02 20.39 -1.77
CA LEU A 33 0.19 19.22 -2.63
C LEU A 33 1.67 18.80 -2.74
N ALA A 34 2.61 19.76 -2.78
CA ALA A 34 4.04 19.47 -2.81
C ALA A 34 4.51 18.80 -1.50
N VAL A 35 4.09 19.29 -0.34
CA VAL A 35 4.40 18.69 0.96
C VAL A 35 3.84 17.28 1.06
N LEU A 36 2.60 17.07 0.67
CA LEU A 36 1.98 15.73 0.62
C LEU A 36 2.79 14.76 -0.25
N LYS A 37 3.15 15.17 -1.47
CA LYS A 37 3.97 14.36 -2.37
C LYS A 37 5.32 14.02 -1.75
N GLN A 38 5.97 14.97 -1.09
CA GLN A 38 7.26 14.75 -0.42
C GLN A 38 7.16 13.72 0.70
N ILE A 39 6.10 13.77 1.52
CA ILE A 39 5.87 12.80 2.60
C ILE A 39 5.62 11.40 2.02
N LEU A 40 4.79 11.28 0.99
CA LEU A 40 4.55 9.98 0.33
C LEU A 40 5.83 9.41 -0.30
N LEU A 41 6.63 10.24 -0.95
CA LEU A 41 7.94 9.82 -1.50
C LEU A 41 8.90 9.38 -0.39
N GLY A 42 8.85 10.02 0.79
CA GLY A 42 9.58 9.59 1.99
C GLY A 42 9.18 8.20 2.45
N GLY A 43 7.87 7.92 2.54
CA GLY A 43 7.33 6.60 2.88
C GLY A 43 7.71 5.52 1.85
N ILE A 44 7.62 5.84 0.55
CA ILE A 44 8.05 4.96 -0.53
C ILE A 44 9.55 4.64 -0.40
N THR A 45 10.38 5.64 -0.21
CA THR A 45 11.83 5.47 -0.06
C THR A 45 12.14 4.58 1.14
N LYS A 46 11.50 4.82 2.30
CA LYS A 46 11.64 3.99 3.49
C LYS A 46 11.25 2.54 3.22
N GLY A 47 10.10 2.31 2.57
CA GLY A 47 9.62 0.97 2.23
C GLY A 47 10.57 0.24 1.27
N LEU A 48 11.02 0.90 0.22
CA LEU A 48 11.93 0.31 -0.77
C LEU A 48 13.33 0.04 -0.19
N ASN A 49 13.80 0.86 0.76
CA ASN A 49 15.04 0.59 1.49
C ASN A 49 14.94 -0.66 2.37
N ILE A 50 13.80 -0.86 3.05
CA ILE A 50 13.53 -2.10 3.79
C ILE A 50 13.52 -3.31 2.84
N PHE A 51 12.94 -3.17 1.66
CA PHE A 51 12.90 -4.25 0.66
C PHE A 51 14.28 -4.59 0.09
N SER A 52 15.19 -3.61 -0.02
CA SER A 52 16.54 -3.84 -0.53
C SER A 52 17.45 -4.58 0.46
N ASP A 53 17.07 -4.66 1.73
CA ASP A 53 17.83 -5.34 2.78
C ASP A 53 17.04 -6.51 3.37
N LYS A 54 17.57 -7.73 3.20
CA LYS A 54 16.93 -8.97 3.62
C LYS A 54 16.57 -8.98 5.11
N ASP A 55 17.48 -8.54 5.96
CA ASP A 55 17.30 -8.62 7.41
C ASP A 55 16.28 -7.59 7.88
N SER A 56 16.32 -6.38 7.32
CA SER A 56 15.29 -5.35 7.53
C SER A 56 13.91 -5.82 7.07
N PHE A 57 13.81 -6.51 5.93
CA PHE A 57 12.55 -7.06 5.44
C PHE A 57 12.00 -8.12 6.40
N MET A 58 12.84 -9.08 6.83
CA MET A 58 12.44 -10.17 7.72
C MET A 58 12.05 -9.70 9.12
N ALA A 59 12.68 -8.64 9.63
CA ALA A 59 12.40 -8.06 10.94
C ALA A 59 11.19 -7.12 10.94
N ASN A 60 10.63 -6.78 9.78
CA ASN A 60 9.59 -5.77 9.67
C ASN A 60 8.20 -6.31 9.98
N GLN A 61 7.61 -5.87 11.11
CA GLN A 61 6.30 -6.32 11.56
C GLN A 61 5.16 -5.94 10.60
N LEU A 62 5.26 -4.83 9.85
CA LEU A 62 4.23 -4.42 8.90
C LEU A 62 4.20 -5.33 7.66
N ILE A 63 5.35 -5.88 7.28
CA ILE A 63 5.47 -6.90 6.22
C ILE A 63 4.95 -8.24 6.72
N ASP A 64 5.31 -8.64 7.94
CA ASP A 64 4.82 -9.89 8.54
C ASP A 64 3.29 -9.86 8.73
N ALA A 65 2.74 -8.73 9.16
CA ALA A 65 1.29 -8.52 9.26
C ALA A 65 0.56 -8.61 7.90
N ALA A 66 1.25 -8.31 6.80
CA ALA A 66 0.72 -8.39 5.44
C ALA A 66 0.73 -9.81 4.83
N LEU A 67 1.23 -10.81 5.57
CA LEU A 67 1.31 -12.21 5.11
C LEU A 67 -0.10 -12.72 4.76
N PRO A 68 -0.34 -13.21 3.53
CA PRO A 68 -1.62 -13.77 3.13
C PRO A 68 -1.97 -15.03 3.93
N GLN A 69 -3.27 -15.29 4.11
CA GLN A 69 -3.75 -16.43 4.88
C GLN A 69 -3.18 -17.75 4.36
N GLN A 70 -3.09 -17.91 3.04
CA GLN A 70 -2.57 -19.12 2.41
C GLN A 70 -1.12 -19.43 2.81
N LEU A 71 -0.26 -18.41 2.88
CA LEU A 71 1.11 -18.59 3.37
C LEU A 71 1.17 -18.83 4.88
N ARG A 72 0.26 -18.23 5.66
CA ARG A 72 0.13 -18.56 7.10
C ARG A 72 -0.24 -20.01 7.30
N ASP A 73 -1.22 -20.51 6.54
CA ASP A 73 -1.69 -21.90 6.63
C ASP A 73 -0.60 -22.87 6.20
N LEU A 74 0.14 -22.55 5.14
CA LEU A 74 1.31 -23.32 4.70
C LEU A 74 2.36 -23.39 5.82
N ASN A 75 2.75 -22.24 6.38
CA ASN A 75 3.75 -22.15 7.44
C ASN A 75 3.31 -22.90 8.70
N SER A 76 2.03 -22.76 9.10
CA SER A 76 1.46 -23.50 10.22
C SER A 76 1.51 -25.02 9.99
N THR A 77 1.19 -25.47 8.78
CA THR A 77 1.22 -26.88 8.41
C THR A 77 2.66 -27.44 8.43
N LEU A 78 3.61 -26.70 7.85
CA LEU A 78 5.02 -27.08 7.88
C LEU A 78 5.55 -27.18 9.32
N GLN A 79 5.18 -26.23 10.20
CA GLN A 79 5.54 -26.26 11.62
C GLN A 79 4.97 -27.49 12.34
N LYS A 80 3.69 -27.83 12.12
CA LYS A 80 3.04 -29.03 12.69
C LYS A 80 3.73 -30.31 12.26
N LEU A 81 4.33 -30.33 11.07
CA LEU A 81 5.11 -31.48 10.55
C LEU A 81 6.58 -31.44 11.01
N GLY A 82 6.98 -30.50 11.87
CA GLY A 82 8.36 -30.35 12.34
C GLY A 82 9.31 -29.73 11.30
N LEU A 83 8.81 -29.20 10.18
CA LEU A 83 9.58 -28.66 9.06
C LEU A 83 9.89 -27.16 9.24
N ASN A 84 10.26 -26.74 10.46
CA ASN A 84 10.55 -25.34 10.79
C ASN A 84 11.66 -24.73 9.91
N SER A 85 12.64 -25.54 9.50
CA SER A 85 13.72 -25.07 8.62
C SER A 85 13.21 -24.63 7.24
N LEU A 86 12.13 -25.25 6.73
CA LEU A 86 11.51 -24.85 5.46
C LEU A 86 10.76 -23.54 5.59
N VAL A 87 10.09 -23.31 6.73
CA VAL A 87 9.44 -22.00 7.01
C VAL A 87 10.47 -20.88 7.04
N GLN A 88 11.62 -21.12 7.67
CA GLN A 88 12.70 -20.12 7.67
C GLN A 88 13.30 -19.89 6.28
N LYS A 89 13.50 -20.94 5.50
CA LYS A 89 13.96 -20.82 4.10
C LYS A 89 12.95 -20.06 3.23
N GLU A 90 11.66 -20.37 3.35
CA GLU A 90 10.60 -19.65 2.64
C GLU A 90 10.66 -18.16 2.93
N LYS A 91 10.67 -17.76 4.21
CA LYS A 91 10.80 -16.36 4.61
C LYS A 91 12.07 -15.70 4.06
N GLN A 92 13.21 -16.36 4.15
CA GLN A 92 14.49 -15.86 3.63
C GLN A 92 14.47 -15.66 2.12
N TYR A 93 13.90 -16.59 1.36
CA TYR A 93 13.83 -16.51 -0.09
C TYR A 93 12.85 -15.44 -0.55
N ILE A 94 11.72 -15.26 0.14
CA ILE A 94 10.80 -14.15 -0.11
C ILE A 94 11.51 -12.82 0.17
N ALA A 95 12.23 -12.68 1.28
CA ALA A 95 12.99 -11.48 1.59
C ALA A 95 14.09 -11.18 0.56
N GLN A 96 14.81 -12.20 0.09
CA GLN A 96 15.79 -12.03 -0.98
C GLN A 96 15.12 -11.61 -2.31
N ALA A 97 13.97 -12.22 -2.65
CA ALA A 97 13.23 -11.87 -3.85
C ALA A 97 12.73 -10.43 -3.81
N ALA A 98 12.41 -9.89 -2.62
CA ALA A 98 11.93 -8.51 -2.46
C ALA A 98 12.94 -7.49 -2.98
N ALA A 99 14.25 -7.71 -2.79
CA ALA A 99 15.29 -6.79 -3.28
C ALA A 99 15.25 -6.61 -4.80
N PHE A 100 14.91 -7.66 -5.56
CA PHE A 100 14.80 -7.61 -7.02
C PHE A 100 13.54 -6.91 -7.53
N THR A 101 12.62 -6.54 -6.63
CA THR A 101 11.38 -5.83 -6.98
C THR A 101 11.50 -4.32 -6.83
N VAL A 102 12.56 -3.81 -6.18
CA VAL A 102 12.76 -2.38 -5.89
C VAL A 102 12.78 -1.54 -7.17
N ASP A 103 13.56 -1.96 -8.18
CA ASP A 103 13.75 -1.21 -9.41
C ASP A 103 12.47 -1.08 -10.24
N VAL A 104 11.62 -2.11 -10.22
CA VAL A 104 10.33 -2.08 -10.94
C VAL A 104 9.24 -1.38 -10.15
N SER A 105 9.31 -1.38 -8.82
CA SER A 105 8.31 -0.75 -7.94
C SER A 105 8.48 0.77 -7.86
N ARG A 106 9.74 1.25 -7.79
CA ARG A 106 10.06 2.67 -7.61
C ARG A 106 9.41 3.56 -8.67
N PRO A 107 9.59 3.35 -9.98
CA PRO A 107 9.01 4.22 -11.00
C PRO A 107 7.48 4.22 -10.97
N ILE A 108 6.85 3.08 -10.70
CA ILE A 108 5.38 2.97 -10.61
C ILE A 108 4.85 3.88 -9.49
N LEU A 109 5.45 3.78 -8.30
CA LEU A 109 5.03 4.56 -7.13
C LEU A 109 5.34 6.04 -7.26
N VAL A 110 6.53 6.39 -7.75
CA VAL A 110 6.94 7.80 -7.96
C VAL A 110 6.03 8.47 -9.00
N ASN A 111 5.73 7.80 -10.11
CA ASN A 111 4.83 8.32 -11.13
C ASN A 111 3.41 8.53 -10.58
N ALA A 112 2.91 7.60 -9.75
CA ALA A 112 1.61 7.74 -9.14
C ALA A 112 1.54 8.91 -8.14
N VAL A 113 2.58 9.12 -7.33
CA VAL A 113 2.67 10.29 -6.44
C VAL A 113 2.71 11.58 -7.26
N ASN A 114 3.51 11.62 -8.31
CA ASN A 114 3.59 12.81 -9.19
C ASN A 114 2.27 13.13 -9.89
N SER A 115 1.46 12.10 -10.17
CA SER A 115 0.13 12.24 -10.80
C SER A 115 -0.99 12.64 -9.83
N LEU A 116 -0.72 12.80 -8.52
CA LEU A 116 -1.73 13.26 -7.56
C LEU A 116 -2.19 14.68 -7.90
N THR A 117 -3.51 14.86 -7.88
CA THR A 117 -4.20 16.09 -8.25
C THR A 117 -4.66 16.90 -7.04
N ALA A 118 -5.13 18.11 -7.27
CA ALA A 118 -5.80 18.91 -6.24
C ALA A 118 -7.07 18.23 -5.71
N GLU A 119 -7.79 17.48 -6.56
CA GLU A 119 -8.95 16.70 -6.14
C GLU A 119 -8.55 15.54 -5.19
N ASP A 120 -7.45 14.84 -5.49
CA ASP A 120 -6.90 13.83 -4.58
C ASP A 120 -6.54 14.47 -3.22
N ALA A 121 -5.92 15.66 -3.22
CA ALA A 121 -5.60 16.41 -2.00
C ALA A 121 -6.86 16.77 -1.18
N ALA A 122 -7.92 17.23 -1.84
CA ALA A 122 -9.20 17.50 -1.18
C ALA A 122 -9.79 16.22 -0.53
N ARG A 123 -9.75 15.09 -1.23
CA ARG A 123 -10.19 13.78 -0.68
C ARG A 123 -9.37 13.37 0.54
N ILE A 124 -8.06 13.65 0.55
CA ILE A 124 -7.17 13.34 1.68
C ILE A 124 -7.52 14.17 2.91
N VAL A 125 -7.79 15.47 2.72
CA VAL A 125 -8.24 16.35 3.83
C VAL A 125 -9.53 15.83 4.47
N HIS A 126 -10.50 15.41 3.66
CA HIS A 126 -11.77 14.90 4.17
C HIS A 126 -11.67 13.48 4.75
N GLY A 127 -10.82 12.63 4.18
CA GLY A 127 -10.68 11.24 4.57
C GLY A 127 -9.75 11.00 5.76
N GLY A 128 -8.90 11.95 6.10
CA GLY A 128 -7.96 11.86 7.22
C GLY A 128 -6.74 10.98 6.95
N SER A 129 -6.10 10.58 8.04
CA SER A 129 -4.85 9.80 8.01
C SER A 129 -5.02 8.44 7.32
N GLY A 130 -4.09 8.06 6.45
CA GLY A 130 -4.10 6.84 5.65
C GLY A 130 -4.78 6.99 4.29
N THR A 131 -5.55 8.07 4.06
CA THR A 131 -6.29 8.27 2.81
C THR A 131 -5.37 8.45 1.61
N ALA A 132 -4.23 9.13 1.77
CA ALA A 132 -3.28 9.32 0.68
C ALA A 132 -2.68 7.98 0.23
N THR A 133 -2.32 7.12 1.18
CA THR A 133 -1.85 5.77 0.89
C THR A 133 -2.93 4.90 0.24
N GLN A 134 -4.18 5.01 0.67
CA GLN A 134 -5.30 4.28 0.04
C GLN A 134 -5.52 4.71 -1.42
N ILE A 135 -5.45 6.01 -1.72
CA ILE A 135 -5.52 6.52 -3.09
C ILE A 135 -4.36 5.97 -3.92
N LEU A 136 -3.14 6.02 -3.38
CA LEU A 136 -1.95 5.50 -4.05
C LEU A 136 -2.07 3.98 -4.30
N LYS A 137 -2.54 3.24 -3.31
CA LYS A 137 -2.81 1.80 -3.41
C LYS A 137 -3.83 1.49 -4.50
N GLY A 138 -4.94 2.22 -4.55
CA GLY A 138 -5.95 2.07 -5.60
C GLY A 138 -5.42 2.32 -7.01
N LYS A 139 -4.52 3.30 -7.16
CA LYS A 139 -3.92 3.65 -8.46
C LYS A 139 -2.83 2.67 -8.93
N THR A 140 -2.16 1.94 -8.03
CA THR A 140 -0.92 1.25 -8.37
C THR A 140 -0.88 -0.24 -8.05
N SER A 141 -1.77 -0.78 -7.21
CA SER A 141 -1.69 -2.18 -6.75
C SER A 141 -1.65 -3.18 -7.90
N GLN A 142 -2.49 -3.02 -8.91
CA GLN A 142 -2.54 -3.93 -10.05
C GLN A 142 -1.25 -3.86 -10.86
N GLN A 143 -0.74 -2.66 -11.13
CA GLN A 143 0.50 -2.46 -11.87
C GLN A 143 1.72 -2.99 -11.09
N LEU A 144 1.76 -2.78 -9.76
CA LEU A 144 2.79 -3.34 -8.89
C LEU A 144 2.74 -4.87 -8.91
N MET A 145 1.57 -5.49 -8.75
CA MET A 145 1.44 -6.94 -8.83
C MET A 145 1.94 -7.48 -10.17
N ALA A 146 1.56 -6.86 -11.28
CA ALA A 146 1.99 -7.27 -12.63
C ALA A 146 3.52 -7.15 -12.83
N ALA A 147 4.16 -6.14 -12.22
CA ALA A 147 5.60 -5.94 -12.32
C ALA A 147 6.41 -6.81 -11.35
N ILE A 148 5.89 -7.06 -10.14
CA ILE A 148 6.57 -7.79 -9.06
C ILE A 148 6.46 -9.30 -9.24
N ALA A 149 5.28 -9.83 -9.57
CA ALA A 149 5.02 -11.27 -9.58
C ALA A 149 5.99 -12.06 -10.47
N PRO A 150 6.31 -11.67 -11.71
CA PRO A 150 7.26 -12.41 -12.53
C PRO A 150 8.69 -12.39 -11.98
N LYS A 151 9.09 -11.32 -11.29
CA LYS A 151 10.39 -11.23 -10.64
C LYS A 151 10.51 -12.14 -9.43
N VAL A 152 9.47 -12.16 -8.61
CA VAL A 152 9.37 -13.06 -7.45
C VAL A 152 9.36 -14.51 -7.91
N ASP A 153 8.56 -14.83 -8.93
CA ASP A 153 8.48 -16.17 -9.48
C ASP A 153 9.84 -16.67 -9.97
N ALA A 154 10.52 -15.87 -10.77
CA ALA A 154 11.87 -16.20 -11.28
C ALA A 154 12.85 -16.47 -10.14
N LYS A 155 12.83 -15.64 -9.08
CA LYS A 155 13.75 -15.77 -7.94
C LYS A 155 13.41 -16.95 -7.03
N LEU A 156 12.15 -17.19 -6.71
CA LEU A 156 11.74 -18.34 -5.91
C LEU A 156 12.02 -19.67 -6.62
N ASN A 157 11.93 -19.70 -7.96
CA ASN A 157 12.35 -20.85 -8.77
C ASN A 157 13.88 -21.02 -8.75
N GLU A 158 14.63 -19.94 -8.95
CA GLU A 158 16.11 -19.96 -8.88
C GLU A 158 16.61 -20.48 -7.52
N PHE A 159 15.96 -20.09 -6.44
CA PHE A 159 16.30 -20.55 -5.08
C PHE A 159 15.82 -21.99 -4.77
N GLY A 160 15.06 -22.60 -5.67
CA GLY A 160 14.56 -23.97 -5.51
C GLY A 160 13.53 -24.12 -4.38
N LEU A 161 12.83 -23.03 -3.98
CA LEU A 161 11.84 -23.09 -2.88
C LEU A 161 10.72 -24.06 -3.20
N VAL A 162 10.17 -24.00 -4.41
CA VAL A 162 9.04 -24.82 -4.80
C VAL A 162 9.41 -26.31 -4.86
N SER A 163 10.58 -26.64 -5.41
CA SER A 163 11.09 -28.02 -5.42
C SER A 163 11.32 -28.55 -4.01
N SER A 164 11.84 -27.72 -3.10
CA SER A 164 12.04 -28.08 -1.69
C SER A 164 10.71 -28.36 -0.98
N LEU A 165 9.69 -27.53 -1.20
CA LEU A 165 8.35 -27.72 -0.63
C LEU A 165 7.67 -28.96 -1.22
N ASN A 166 7.75 -29.17 -2.53
CA ASN A 166 7.20 -30.35 -3.18
C ASN A 166 7.84 -31.64 -2.63
N SER A 167 9.18 -31.66 -2.50
CA SER A 167 9.89 -32.83 -1.97
C SER A 167 9.52 -33.14 -0.51
N ALA A 168 9.34 -32.08 0.30
CA ALA A 168 9.00 -32.23 1.70
C ALA A 168 7.55 -32.70 1.94
N LEU A 169 6.65 -32.34 1.02
CA LEU A 169 5.21 -32.63 1.12
C LEU A 169 4.74 -33.68 0.11
N GLN A 170 5.68 -34.44 -0.49
CA GLN A 170 5.37 -35.53 -1.42
C GLN A 170 4.41 -36.54 -0.79
N GLY A 171 3.30 -36.79 -1.51
CA GLY A 171 2.25 -37.70 -1.06
C GLY A 171 1.12 -37.07 -0.25
N SER A 172 1.20 -35.77 0.04
CA SER A 172 0.11 -35.04 0.68
C SER A 172 -0.56 -34.09 -0.31
N ASN A 173 -1.91 -34.10 -0.37
CA ASN A 173 -2.68 -33.09 -1.13
C ASN A 173 -2.68 -31.70 -0.46
N ILE A 174 -1.81 -31.49 0.52
CA ILE A 174 -1.77 -30.27 1.35
C ILE A 174 -1.51 -29.04 0.51
N LEU A 175 -0.52 -29.09 -0.39
CA LEU A 175 -0.17 -27.95 -1.25
C LEU A 175 -1.33 -27.57 -2.19
N GLY A 176 -1.97 -28.54 -2.82
CA GLY A 176 -3.14 -28.31 -3.67
C GLY A 176 -4.31 -27.68 -2.91
N ASN A 177 -4.58 -28.16 -1.71
CA ASN A 177 -5.66 -27.65 -0.87
C ASN A 177 -5.41 -26.22 -0.36
N ILE A 178 -4.17 -25.89 0.01
CA ILE A 178 -3.82 -24.56 0.53
C ILE A 178 -3.68 -23.53 -0.60
N LEU A 179 -3.09 -23.92 -1.72
CA LEU A 179 -2.74 -23.02 -2.80
C LEU A 179 -3.77 -22.98 -3.95
N GLY A 180 -4.81 -23.81 -3.88
CA GLY A 180 -5.97 -23.74 -4.77
C GLY A 180 -5.74 -24.29 -6.17
N GLY A 181 -4.92 -25.34 -6.32
CA GLY A 181 -4.69 -25.98 -7.62
C GLY A 181 -4.76 -27.51 -7.55
N GLN A 182 -5.58 -28.12 -8.37
CA GLN A 182 -5.63 -29.59 -8.50
C GLN A 182 -4.63 -30.17 -9.51
N ASP A 183 -3.96 -29.32 -10.31
CA ASP A 183 -3.09 -29.78 -11.40
C ASP A 183 -1.75 -29.06 -11.44
N SER A 184 -0.68 -29.88 -11.35
CA SER A 184 0.71 -29.63 -11.73
C SER A 184 1.55 -28.63 -10.91
N THR A 185 2.86 -28.95 -10.82
CA THR A 185 3.94 -28.17 -10.18
C THR A 185 3.96 -26.68 -10.58
N ASN A 186 3.52 -26.34 -11.79
CA ASN A 186 3.43 -24.95 -12.27
C ASN A 186 2.35 -24.13 -11.54
N SER A 187 1.25 -24.78 -11.13
CA SER A 187 0.19 -24.11 -10.34
C SER A 187 0.65 -23.80 -8.92
N LEU A 188 1.50 -24.66 -8.35
CA LEU A 188 2.03 -24.49 -6.99
C LEU A 188 3.05 -23.37 -6.94
N THR A 189 3.95 -23.30 -7.92
CA THR A 189 4.93 -22.23 -8.07
C THR A 189 4.23 -20.89 -8.21
N GLY A 190 3.31 -20.79 -9.17
CA GLY A 190 2.53 -19.56 -9.41
C GLY A 190 1.69 -19.14 -8.20
N GLY A 191 1.19 -20.09 -7.41
CA GLY A 191 0.47 -19.83 -6.15
C GLY A 191 1.36 -19.17 -5.11
N ILE A 192 2.50 -19.78 -4.79
CA ILE A 192 3.45 -19.23 -3.78
C ILE A 192 3.97 -17.86 -4.23
N SER A 193 4.41 -17.75 -5.48
CA SER A 193 4.94 -16.48 -6.02
C SER A 193 3.90 -15.37 -5.99
N ARG A 194 2.65 -15.68 -6.30
CA ARG A 194 1.53 -14.73 -6.23
C ARG A 194 1.28 -14.26 -4.80
N PHE A 195 1.23 -15.18 -3.82
CA PHE A 195 1.02 -14.81 -2.42
C PHE A 195 2.21 -14.05 -1.83
N ALA A 196 3.44 -14.42 -2.18
CA ALA A 196 4.64 -13.67 -1.80
C ALA A 196 4.62 -12.26 -2.39
N SER A 197 4.23 -12.10 -3.66
CA SER A 197 4.06 -10.79 -4.29
C SER A 197 2.96 -9.97 -3.62
N GLN A 198 1.86 -10.59 -3.25
CA GLN A 198 0.78 -9.94 -2.52
C GLN A 198 1.23 -9.45 -1.14
N GLN A 199 2.01 -10.27 -0.42
CA GLN A 199 2.63 -9.86 0.84
C GLN A 199 3.53 -8.64 0.65
N MET A 200 4.38 -8.64 -0.38
CA MET A 200 5.27 -7.53 -0.69
C MET A 200 4.48 -6.26 -0.98
N VAL A 201 3.49 -6.31 -1.88
CA VAL A 201 2.66 -5.13 -2.22
C VAL A 201 1.93 -4.59 -1.01
N ASN A 202 1.26 -5.46 -0.23
CA ASN A 202 0.54 -5.02 0.96
C ASN A 202 1.48 -4.52 2.06
N GLY A 203 2.62 -5.20 2.29
CA GLY A 203 3.63 -4.77 3.26
C GLY A 203 4.24 -3.41 2.92
N LEU A 204 4.50 -3.16 1.64
CA LEU A 204 4.98 -1.87 1.16
C LEU A 204 3.96 -0.75 1.45
N PHE A 205 2.67 -0.98 1.18
CA PHE A 205 1.64 -0.01 1.51
C PHE A 205 1.45 0.18 3.01
N ASN A 206 1.57 -0.87 3.83
CA ASN A 206 1.54 -0.73 5.29
C ASN A 206 2.68 0.17 5.81
N ILE A 207 3.88 0.08 5.22
CA ILE A 207 5.01 0.95 5.56
C ILE A 207 4.74 2.40 5.13
N ILE A 208 4.22 2.60 3.93
CA ILE A 208 3.88 3.94 3.40
C ILE A 208 2.78 4.57 4.28
N GLU A 209 1.74 3.81 4.62
CA GLU A 209 0.65 4.25 5.48
C GLU A 209 1.13 4.61 6.89
N SER A 210 1.98 3.77 7.49
CA SER A 210 2.60 4.06 8.79
C SER A 210 3.41 5.36 8.74
N HIS A 211 4.14 5.61 7.65
CA HIS A 211 4.88 6.86 7.46
C HIS A 211 3.94 8.06 7.27
N GLU A 212 2.86 7.91 6.50
CA GLU A 212 1.81 8.92 6.36
C GLU A 212 1.19 9.27 7.71
N GLN A 213 0.82 8.26 8.51
CA GLN A 213 0.23 8.45 9.84
C GLN A 213 1.18 9.18 10.80
N GLN A 214 2.47 8.86 10.79
CA GLN A 214 3.49 9.56 11.59
C GLN A 214 3.64 11.04 11.19
N ASN A 215 3.27 11.39 9.97
CA ASN A 215 3.33 12.76 9.43
C ASN A 215 1.95 13.41 9.25
N ALA A 216 0.89 12.81 9.78
CA ALA A 216 -0.50 13.25 9.56
C ALA A 216 -0.71 14.71 9.95
N THR A 217 -0.18 15.16 11.10
CA THR A 217 -0.27 16.56 11.55
C THR A 217 0.40 17.51 10.57
N THR A 218 1.59 17.17 10.06
CA THR A 218 2.31 17.98 9.07
C THR A 218 1.52 18.07 7.77
N ILE A 219 0.95 16.94 7.30
CA ILE A 219 0.11 16.90 6.10
C ILE A 219 -1.10 17.83 6.29
N MET A 220 -1.84 17.65 7.38
CA MET A 220 -3.06 18.43 7.63
C MET A 220 -2.77 19.90 7.78
N ASN A 221 -1.74 20.30 8.52
CA ASN A 221 -1.35 21.70 8.66
C ASN A 221 -0.96 22.31 7.31
N SER A 222 -0.19 21.58 6.49
CA SER A 222 0.23 22.06 5.17
C SER A 222 -0.95 22.19 4.19
N LEU A 223 -1.89 21.27 4.24
CA LEU A 223 -3.08 21.29 3.39
C LEU A 223 -4.10 22.34 3.85
N ASN A 224 -4.23 22.59 5.15
CA ASN A 224 -5.13 23.60 5.73
C ASN A 224 -4.51 25.01 5.82
N GLY A 225 -3.23 25.16 5.48
CA GLY A 225 -2.54 26.47 5.52
C GLY A 225 -2.30 27.02 6.93
N THR A 226 -2.37 26.21 7.96
CA THR A 226 -1.99 26.58 9.32
C THR A 226 -0.48 26.40 9.48
N LYS A 227 0.21 27.51 9.79
CA LYS A 227 1.63 27.52 10.15
C LYS A 227 1.80 27.11 11.61
#